data_20bd1dc4985706098b253227f4359b69
#
_entry.id   20bd1dc4985706098b253227f4359b69
#
_cell.length_a   1.000
_cell.length_b   1.000
_cell.length_c   1.000
_cell.angle_alpha   90.00
_cell.angle_beta   90.00
_cell.angle_gamma   90.00
#
_symmetry.space_group_name_H-M   'P 1'
#
loop_
_entity.id
_entity.type
_entity.pdbx_description
1 polymer ?
#
loop_
_entity_poly.entity_id
_entity_poly.type
_entity_poly.pdbx_seq_one_letter_code
_entity_poly.pdbx_strand_id
1 'polypeptide(L)'
;MNKILKMFNKCSTLCKVVCVFILFVVIRSIFMYFSTKVENFGNPSSCTYYYMNNCGHCKRFSPEWDKFVQSYNGPVRVKKVEMSEAGGDLEKYNIQGFPTIMILDEDGNSQFYEGPRTSDALNKLISDNLN
;
A
#
# COMPACT_ATOMS: atom_id res chain seq x y z
N MET A 1 22.99 -24.35 22.57
CA MET A 1 22.72 -24.92 21.24
C MET A 1 22.91 -26.44 21.16
N ASN A 2 23.76 -27.07 21.98
CA ASN A 2 24.07 -28.51 21.89
C ASN A 2 23.10 -29.50 22.56
N LYS A 3 22.20 -29.05 23.47
CA LYS A 3 21.26 -29.96 24.16
C LYS A 3 20.10 -30.42 23.26
N ILE A 4 19.57 -29.50 22.45
CA ILE A 4 18.44 -29.78 21.55
C ILE A 4 18.86 -30.75 20.42
N LEU A 5 20.07 -30.55 19.86
CA LEU A 5 20.63 -31.45 18.85
C LEU A 5 20.88 -32.88 19.39
N LYS A 6 21.32 -33.03 20.65
CA LYS A 6 21.52 -34.33 21.30
C LYS A 6 20.20 -35.05 21.58
N MET A 7 19.15 -34.32 21.94
CA MET A 7 17.81 -34.90 22.09
C MET A 7 17.24 -35.36 20.77
N PHE A 8 17.42 -34.58 19.70
CA PHE A 8 16.95 -34.95 18.34
C PHE A 8 17.67 -36.19 17.80
N ASN A 9 18.95 -36.36 18.07
CA ASN A 9 19.70 -37.56 17.63
C ASN A 9 19.31 -38.85 18.37
N LYS A 10 18.73 -38.76 19.57
CA LYS A 10 18.32 -39.92 20.38
C LYS A 10 16.86 -40.39 20.08
N CYS A 11 16.16 -39.62 19.24
CA CYS A 11 14.77 -39.92 18.90
C CYS A 11 14.69 -41.02 17.81
N SER A 12 13.66 -41.88 17.90
CA SER A 12 13.35 -42.89 16.87
C SER A 12 13.17 -42.19 15.49
N THR A 13 13.45 -42.94 14.41
CA THR A 13 13.29 -42.42 13.03
C THR A 13 11.87 -41.90 12.79
N LEU A 14 10.86 -42.54 13.37
CA LEU A 14 9.47 -42.10 13.30
C LEU A 14 9.27 -40.72 13.97
N CYS A 15 9.87 -40.51 15.14
CA CYS A 15 9.79 -39.23 15.84
C CYS A 15 10.46 -38.08 15.05
N LYS A 16 11.58 -38.35 14.37
CA LYS A 16 12.25 -37.37 13.49
C LYS A 16 11.36 -36.97 12.32
N VAL A 17 10.71 -37.90 11.68
CA VAL A 17 9.78 -37.65 10.57
C VAL A 17 8.59 -36.79 11.03
N VAL A 18 8.00 -37.14 12.19
CA VAL A 18 6.88 -36.39 12.76
C VAL A 18 7.32 -34.95 13.12
N CYS A 19 8.49 -34.76 13.72
CA CYS A 19 9.00 -33.42 14.04
C CYS A 19 9.24 -32.56 12.77
N VAL A 20 9.80 -33.15 11.72
CA VAL A 20 10.01 -32.44 10.44
C VAL A 20 8.66 -32.06 9.81
N PHE A 21 7.68 -32.97 9.88
CA PHE A 21 6.34 -32.70 9.36
C PHE A 21 5.65 -31.55 10.13
N ILE A 22 5.73 -31.55 11.45
CA ILE A 22 5.18 -30.46 12.30
C ILE A 22 5.88 -29.13 11.97
N LEU A 23 7.20 -29.12 11.84
CA LEU A 23 7.94 -27.91 11.44
C LEU A 23 7.50 -27.41 10.06
N PHE A 24 7.30 -28.31 9.10
CA PHE A 24 6.81 -27.95 7.77
C PHE A 24 5.41 -27.34 7.82
N VAL A 25 4.51 -27.92 8.59
CA VAL A 25 3.13 -27.39 8.78
C VAL A 25 3.17 -26.01 9.46
N VAL A 26 4.01 -25.84 10.48
CA VAL A 26 4.17 -24.54 11.18
C VAL A 26 4.71 -23.47 10.23
N ILE A 27 5.76 -23.80 9.46
CA ILE A 27 6.35 -22.87 8.47
C ILE A 27 5.31 -22.51 7.40
N ARG A 28 4.56 -23.51 6.89
CA ARG A 28 3.47 -23.27 5.94
C ARG A 28 2.39 -22.36 6.53
N SER A 29 2.00 -22.57 7.79
CA SER A 29 1.01 -21.74 8.48
C SER A 29 1.50 -20.30 8.67
N ILE A 30 2.76 -20.13 9.06
CA ILE A 30 3.40 -18.80 9.18
C ILE A 30 3.46 -18.12 7.81
N PHE A 31 3.88 -18.85 6.77
CA PHE A 31 3.93 -18.32 5.40
C PHE A 31 2.55 -17.90 4.89
N MET A 32 1.51 -18.73 5.12
CA MET A 32 0.12 -18.40 4.79
C MET A 32 -0.35 -17.18 5.58
N TYR A 33 -0.02 -17.08 6.88
CA TYR A 33 -0.39 -15.92 7.71
C TYR A 33 0.26 -14.63 7.21
N PHE A 34 1.52 -14.67 6.76
CA PHE A 34 2.19 -13.51 6.16
C PHE A 34 1.70 -13.22 4.73
N SER A 35 1.32 -14.24 3.96
CA SER A 35 0.82 -14.06 2.58
C SER A 35 -0.62 -13.52 2.52
N THR A 36 -1.43 -13.70 3.57
CA THR A 36 -2.79 -13.14 3.64
C THR A 36 -2.84 -11.66 3.99
N LYS A 37 -1.70 -11.05 4.27
CA LYS A 37 -1.55 -9.60 4.44
C LYS A 37 -1.26 -8.85 3.12
N VAL A 38 -1.56 -9.43 1.97
CA VAL A 38 -1.81 -8.65 0.76
C VAL A 38 -3.19 -8.02 0.97
N GLU A 39 -3.22 -6.84 1.53
CA GLU A 39 -4.44 -6.05 1.62
C GLU A 39 -4.92 -5.89 0.17
N ASN A 40 -6.02 -6.57 -0.18
CA ASN A 40 -6.75 -6.30 -1.40
C ASN A 40 -7.24 -4.86 -1.25
N PHE A 41 -6.51 -3.93 -1.87
CA PHE A 41 -6.96 -2.58 -2.01
C PHE A 41 -8.24 -2.63 -2.87
N GLY A 42 -9.37 -2.24 -2.27
CA GLY A 42 -10.66 -2.27 -2.94
C GLY A 42 -10.75 -1.25 -4.07
N ASN A 43 -11.91 -1.14 -4.71
CA ASN A 43 -12.14 -0.13 -5.74
C ASN A 43 -11.84 1.27 -5.20
N PRO A 44 -11.07 2.10 -5.92
CA PRO A 44 -10.74 3.44 -5.45
C PRO A 44 -12.01 4.33 -5.39
N SER A 45 -12.26 4.93 -4.24
CA SER A 45 -13.36 5.87 -4.01
C SER A 45 -12.92 7.33 -4.15
N SER A 46 -11.65 7.62 -3.82
CA SER A 46 -11.08 8.95 -3.99
C SER A 46 -9.59 8.94 -4.26
N CYS A 47 -9.13 9.94 -5.00
CA CYS A 47 -7.73 10.22 -5.28
C CYS A 47 -7.43 11.67 -4.86
N THR A 48 -6.57 11.84 -3.87
CA THR A 48 -6.27 13.16 -3.29
C THR A 48 -4.80 13.53 -3.48
N TYR A 49 -4.56 14.67 -4.06
CA TYR A 49 -3.24 15.28 -4.18
C TYR A 49 -3.03 16.30 -3.04
N TYR A 50 -2.15 15.98 -2.11
CA TYR A 50 -1.71 16.90 -1.07
C TYR A 50 -0.48 17.67 -1.53
N TYR A 51 -0.53 18.99 -1.40
CA TYR A 51 0.55 19.88 -1.84
C TYR A 51 0.83 21.00 -0.84
N MET A 52 1.94 21.67 -1.04
CA MET A 52 2.33 22.88 -0.30
C MET A 52 2.68 23.99 -1.28
N ASN A 53 2.20 25.20 -1.06
CA ASN A 53 2.35 26.35 -1.97
C ASN A 53 3.82 26.70 -2.29
N ASN A 54 4.72 26.57 -1.31
CA ASN A 54 6.14 26.90 -1.48
C ASN A 54 7.02 25.70 -1.88
N CYS A 55 6.43 24.59 -2.26
CA CYS A 55 7.12 23.38 -2.67
C CYS A 55 7.44 23.39 -4.18
N GLY A 56 8.71 23.40 -4.54
CA GLY A 56 9.15 23.37 -5.94
C GLY A 56 8.74 22.09 -6.70
N HIS A 57 8.72 20.93 -6.02
CA HIS A 57 8.24 19.68 -6.60
C HIS A 57 6.72 19.71 -6.86
N CYS A 58 5.95 20.34 -5.95
CA CYS A 58 4.52 20.52 -6.12
C CYS A 58 4.20 21.42 -7.32
N LYS A 59 4.95 22.52 -7.48
CA LYS A 59 4.79 23.45 -8.61
C LYS A 59 5.04 22.74 -9.96
N ARG A 60 6.01 21.83 -10.04
CA ARG A 60 6.29 21.06 -11.25
C ARG A 60 5.22 20.02 -11.54
N PHE A 61 4.65 19.40 -10.51
CA PHE A 61 3.63 18.37 -10.67
C PHE A 61 2.22 18.94 -10.91
N SER A 62 1.87 20.08 -10.34
CA SER A 62 0.53 20.66 -10.42
C SER A 62 -0.04 20.75 -11.85
N PRO A 63 0.72 21.15 -12.91
CA PRO A 63 0.19 21.14 -14.26
C PRO A 63 -0.23 19.75 -14.76
N GLU A 64 0.50 18.69 -14.41
CA GLU A 64 0.15 17.32 -14.76
C GLU A 64 -1.09 16.83 -14.00
N TRP A 65 -1.22 17.20 -12.73
CA TRP A 65 -2.43 16.95 -11.97
C TRP A 65 -3.65 17.66 -12.58
N ASP A 66 -3.51 18.93 -12.93
CA ASP A 66 -4.60 19.72 -13.51
C ASP A 66 -5.04 19.15 -14.88
N LYS A 67 -4.11 18.64 -15.72
CA LYS A 67 -4.42 17.90 -16.95
C LYS A 67 -5.19 16.61 -16.64
N PHE A 68 -4.73 15.85 -15.65
CA PHE A 68 -5.42 14.64 -15.22
C PHE A 68 -6.86 14.94 -14.81
N VAL A 69 -7.10 15.94 -13.94
CA VAL A 69 -8.44 16.33 -13.50
C VAL A 69 -9.33 16.75 -14.67
N GLN A 70 -8.79 17.47 -15.66
CA GLN A 70 -9.54 17.90 -16.84
C GLN A 70 -9.93 16.74 -17.77
N SER A 71 -9.09 15.72 -17.86
CA SER A 71 -9.33 14.54 -18.73
C SER A 71 -10.13 13.44 -18.04
N TYR A 72 -10.20 13.43 -16.72
CA TYR A 72 -10.81 12.36 -15.95
C TYR A 72 -12.35 12.54 -15.83
N ASN A 73 -13.10 11.55 -16.28
CA ASN A 73 -14.57 11.51 -16.21
C ASN A 73 -15.10 10.25 -15.48
N GLY A 74 -14.27 9.61 -14.68
CA GLY A 74 -14.65 8.39 -13.96
C GLY A 74 -15.37 8.63 -12.62
N PRO A 75 -15.73 7.55 -11.90
CA PRO A 75 -16.49 7.60 -10.65
C PRO A 75 -15.64 8.03 -9.44
N VAL A 76 -14.32 7.97 -9.54
CA VAL A 76 -13.41 8.27 -8.41
C VAL A 76 -13.40 9.78 -8.14
N ARG A 77 -13.58 10.15 -6.88
CA ARG A 77 -13.55 11.55 -6.46
C ARG A 77 -12.13 12.10 -6.44
N VAL A 78 -11.81 13.02 -7.33
CA VAL A 78 -10.49 13.64 -7.43
C VAL A 78 -10.43 14.94 -6.64
N LYS A 79 -9.42 15.11 -5.78
CA LYS A 79 -9.24 16.29 -4.93
C LYS A 79 -7.81 16.80 -4.94
N LYS A 80 -7.63 18.11 -4.79
CA LYS A 80 -6.35 18.78 -4.57
C LYS A 80 -6.46 19.59 -3.27
N VAL A 81 -5.58 19.30 -2.30
CA VAL A 81 -5.67 19.83 -0.93
C VAL A 81 -4.33 20.47 -0.55
N GLU A 82 -4.36 21.74 -0.17
CA GLU A 82 -3.19 22.43 0.36
C GLU A 82 -2.92 21.99 1.80
N MET A 83 -1.65 21.95 2.19
CA MET A 83 -1.21 21.47 3.52
C MET A 83 -1.97 22.14 4.67
N SER A 84 -2.19 23.46 4.61
CA SER A 84 -2.92 24.20 5.65
C SER A 84 -4.41 23.88 5.71
N GLU A 85 -4.97 23.34 4.64
CA GLU A 85 -6.39 22.96 4.52
C GLU A 85 -6.61 21.48 4.81
N ALA A 86 -5.54 20.69 4.91
CA ALA A 86 -5.61 19.24 5.09
C ALA A 86 -6.15 18.81 6.47
N GLY A 87 -6.17 19.74 7.44
CA GLY A 87 -6.70 19.47 8.79
C GLY A 87 -6.00 18.28 9.46
N GLY A 88 -6.77 17.33 9.99
CA GLY A 88 -6.27 16.12 10.62
C GLY A 88 -5.81 15.02 9.67
N ASP A 89 -5.95 15.19 8.34
CA ASP A 89 -5.59 14.17 7.35
C ASP A 89 -4.09 13.87 7.36
N LEU A 90 -3.25 14.90 7.60
CA LEU A 90 -1.80 14.75 7.63
C LEU A 90 -1.35 13.77 8.72
N GLU A 91 -1.93 13.89 9.91
CA GLU A 91 -1.65 12.99 11.03
C GLU A 91 -2.31 11.63 10.84
N LYS A 92 -3.60 11.63 10.46
CA LYS A 92 -4.39 10.41 10.27
C LYS A 92 -3.75 9.44 9.28
N TYR A 93 -3.25 9.96 8.16
CA TYR A 93 -2.65 9.17 7.10
C TYR A 93 -1.12 9.19 7.11
N ASN A 94 -0.50 9.79 8.15
CA ASN A 94 0.95 9.90 8.29
C ASN A 94 1.64 10.51 7.05
N ILE A 95 1.11 11.62 6.53
CA ILE A 95 1.65 12.33 5.36
C ILE A 95 2.85 13.17 5.81
N GLN A 96 4.06 12.75 5.44
CA GLN A 96 5.32 13.36 5.90
C GLN A 96 5.98 14.27 4.87
N GLY A 97 5.45 14.36 3.65
CA GLY A 97 6.10 15.13 2.58
C GLY A 97 5.16 15.53 1.44
N PHE A 98 5.64 16.40 0.57
CA PHE A 98 4.88 16.93 -0.56
C PHE A 98 5.72 16.93 -1.85
N PRO A 99 5.12 16.66 -3.00
CA PRO A 99 3.73 16.26 -3.24
C PRO A 99 3.45 14.83 -2.81
N THR A 100 2.28 14.57 -2.22
CA THR A 100 1.79 13.24 -1.92
C THR A 100 0.46 13.00 -2.62
N ILE A 101 0.33 11.85 -3.27
CA ILE A 101 -0.92 11.38 -3.88
C ILE A 101 -1.40 10.19 -3.07
N MET A 102 -2.61 10.29 -2.55
CA MET A 102 -3.25 9.25 -1.75
C MET A 102 -4.52 8.79 -2.41
N ILE A 103 -4.72 7.48 -2.44
CA ILE A 103 -5.93 6.83 -2.92
C ILE A 103 -6.62 6.20 -1.73
N LEU A 104 -7.92 6.44 -1.60
CA LEU A 104 -8.79 5.73 -0.66
C LEU A 104 -9.69 4.79 -1.44
N ASP A 105 -9.88 3.58 -0.94
CA ASP A 105 -10.89 2.65 -1.44
C ASP A 105 -12.27 2.89 -0.79
N GLU A 106 -13.25 2.08 -1.18
CA GLU A 106 -14.62 2.15 -0.64
C GLU A 106 -14.68 1.72 0.83
N ASP A 107 -13.73 0.90 1.29
CA ASP A 107 -13.64 0.42 2.67
C ASP A 107 -12.87 1.40 3.59
N GLY A 108 -12.31 2.48 3.02
CA GLY A 108 -11.55 3.51 3.73
C GLY A 108 -10.08 3.19 3.94
N ASN A 109 -9.55 2.14 3.29
CA ASN A 109 -8.12 1.88 3.29
C ASN A 109 -7.39 2.92 2.43
N SER A 110 -6.20 3.31 2.85
CA SER A 110 -5.39 4.32 2.17
C SER A 110 -4.13 3.72 1.56
N GLN A 111 -3.81 4.13 0.34
CA GLN A 111 -2.58 3.79 -0.35
C GLN A 111 -1.93 5.03 -0.93
N PHE A 112 -0.60 5.16 -0.78
CA PHE A 112 0.17 6.21 -1.43
C PHE A 112 0.62 5.78 -2.82
N TYR A 113 0.50 6.69 -3.77
CA TYR A 113 0.98 6.47 -5.12
C TYR A 113 2.43 6.93 -5.25
N GLU A 114 3.31 6.01 -5.58
CA GLU A 114 4.75 6.24 -5.77
C GLU A 114 5.20 6.15 -7.23
N GLY A 115 4.26 6.02 -8.15
CA GLY A 115 4.53 5.91 -9.59
C GLY A 115 4.88 7.23 -10.28
N PRO A 116 4.99 7.20 -11.62
CA PRO A 116 5.28 8.40 -12.41
C PRO A 116 4.22 9.48 -12.23
N ARG A 117 4.66 10.71 -11.99
CA ARG A 117 3.77 11.86 -11.73
C ARG A 117 3.37 12.55 -13.03
N THR A 118 2.69 11.81 -13.90
CA THR A 118 2.14 12.31 -15.18
C THR A 118 0.64 12.07 -15.23
N SER A 119 -0.07 12.88 -16.00
CA SER A 119 -1.51 12.74 -16.22
C SER A 119 -1.88 11.34 -16.74
N ASP A 120 -1.12 10.81 -17.69
CA ASP A 120 -1.39 9.49 -18.27
C ASP A 120 -1.21 8.36 -17.26
N ALA A 121 -0.17 8.44 -16.40
CA ALA A 121 0.07 7.44 -15.37
C ALA A 121 -1.04 7.45 -14.31
N LEU A 122 -1.59 8.62 -13.95
CA LEU A 122 -2.71 8.74 -13.04
C LEU A 122 -4.01 8.20 -13.63
N ASN A 123 -4.30 8.50 -14.90
CA ASN A 123 -5.45 7.92 -15.61
C ASN A 123 -5.36 6.40 -15.65
N LYS A 124 -4.18 5.86 -15.99
CA LYS A 124 -3.94 4.42 -16.00
C LYS A 124 -4.12 3.79 -14.62
N LEU A 125 -3.52 4.39 -13.58
CA LEU A 125 -3.64 3.92 -12.20
C LEU A 125 -5.10 3.73 -11.79
N ILE A 126 -5.94 4.73 -12.04
CA ILE A 126 -7.35 4.67 -11.64
C ILE A 126 -8.11 3.67 -12.51
N SER A 127 -7.86 3.60 -13.82
CA SER A 127 -8.52 2.64 -14.70
C SER A 127 -8.17 1.19 -14.37
N ASP A 128 -6.90 0.92 -14.04
CA ASP A 128 -6.43 -0.44 -13.70
C ASP A 128 -7.01 -0.94 -12.36
N ASN A 129 -7.35 -0.02 -11.44
CA ASN A 129 -7.94 -0.35 -10.15
C ASN A 129 -9.49 -0.36 -10.14
N LEU A 130 -10.14 0.08 -11.21
CA LEU A 130 -11.61 0.02 -11.36
C LEU A 130 -12.09 -1.27 -12.06
N ASN A 131 -11.19 -2.09 -12.61
CA ASN A 131 -11.48 -3.37 -13.26
C ASN A 131 -11.16 -4.55 -12.35
#